data_cbcc2099e757d48b20d15b9d1d243ede
#
_entry.id   cbcc2099e757d48b20d15b9d1d243ede
#
_cell.length_a   1.000
_cell.length_b   1.000
_cell.length_c   1.000
_cell.angle_alpha   90.00
_cell.angle_beta   90.00
_cell.angle_gamma   90.00
#
_symmetry.space_group_name_H-M   'P 1'
#
loop_
_entity.id
_entity.type
_entity.pdbx_description
1 polymer ?
#
loop_
_entity_poly.entity_id
_entity_poly.type
_entity_poly.pdbx_seq_one_letter_code
_entity_poly.pdbx_strand_id
1 'polypeptide(L)'
;MAVNAMRIQRLTKDAKENLLEDLLKRSPNNYGQYEQGVQEILAHVKEEKDQAVFAYTKKFDHADITADNIKVTEEEIEEAYKEVDPKLVEIIRKALLNIRTYHEKQRQYSWFDSKPDGTILGQKVTPLHRVGVYVPGGKAVYPSSVLMNIVPAKVAGVDEIVMVTPPGKDGKVTPNTLVAAHEAGADVIYKVGGAQAIAALAYGTESIPKVDKIVGPGNIYVALAKKAVYGYVSIDAIAGPSEILVIADETANPRFVAADLLSQAEHDELASAILVTTSEELARKVSDEVDGFLKELSRSEIIRKSLDNYGYILVADTMDDVIDIANEIASEHLEIQTKNPYDVMTKVRNAGAIFIGEYASEPLGDYFAGPNHVLPTNGTAKFFSPLSVDDFIKKSSIIGYSEEALRDIHKDIEAFAEAEQLTAHANSIKVRFEGEE
;
A
#
# COMPACT_ATOMS: atom_id res chain seq x y z
N MET A 1 7.20 38.54 15.86
CA MET A 1 8.02 37.60 15.09
C MET A 1 7.03 36.60 14.51
N ALA A 2 7.06 36.33 13.21
CA ALA A 2 6.25 35.26 12.65
C ALA A 2 6.74 33.95 13.26
N VAL A 3 5.82 33.10 13.71
CA VAL A 3 6.15 31.76 14.21
C VAL A 3 6.49 30.91 12.97
N ASN A 4 7.66 30.28 12.98
CA ASN A 4 8.07 29.39 11.88
C ASN A 4 7.04 28.26 11.71
N ALA A 5 6.83 27.82 10.48
CA ALA A 5 5.83 26.78 10.18
C ALA A 5 6.15 25.41 10.81
N MET A 6 7.43 25.11 11.04
CA MET A 6 7.84 23.87 11.69
C MET A 6 8.37 24.10 13.12
N ARG A 7 8.01 23.22 14.02
CA ARG A 7 8.43 23.22 15.41
C ARG A 7 9.81 22.57 15.56
N ILE A 8 10.82 23.36 15.95
CA ILE A 8 12.15 22.84 16.27
C ILE A 8 12.19 22.47 17.76
N GLN A 9 12.53 21.23 18.06
CA GLN A 9 12.60 20.72 19.43
C GLN A 9 13.83 19.82 19.61
N ARG A 10 14.40 19.83 20.82
CA ARG A 10 15.37 18.82 21.22
C ARG A 10 14.67 17.46 21.37
N LEU A 11 15.31 16.39 20.90
CA LEU A 11 14.83 15.03 21.09
C LEU A 11 15.02 14.61 22.55
N THR A 12 14.00 14.89 23.35
CA THR A 12 13.89 14.43 24.74
C THR A 12 12.87 13.31 24.81
N LYS A 13 12.81 12.63 25.97
CA LYS A 13 11.80 11.60 26.20
C LYS A 13 10.38 12.14 26.00
N ASP A 14 10.09 13.31 26.57
CA ASP A 14 8.77 13.94 26.48
C ASP A 14 8.44 14.36 25.02
N ALA A 15 9.43 14.91 24.29
CA ALA A 15 9.24 15.29 22.89
C ALA A 15 8.92 14.07 22.03
N LYS A 16 9.60 12.94 22.27
CA LYS A 16 9.34 11.67 21.62
C LYS A 16 7.94 11.12 21.93
N GLU A 17 7.56 11.08 23.20
CA GLU A 17 6.23 10.59 23.62
C GLU A 17 5.12 11.45 23.01
N ASN A 18 5.24 12.77 23.02
CA ASN A 18 4.27 13.69 22.40
C ASN A 18 4.15 13.47 20.88
N LEU A 19 5.29 13.34 20.18
CA LEU A 19 5.30 13.08 18.74
C LEU A 19 4.58 11.77 18.42
N LEU A 20 4.91 10.67 19.10
CA LEU A 20 4.29 9.38 18.87
C LEU A 20 2.79 9.40 19.18
N GLU A 21 2.36 10.10 20.21
CA GLU A 21 0.94 10.31 20.53
C GLU A 21 0.23 11.09 19.43
N ASP A 22 0.83 12.16 18.91
CA ASP A 22 0.27 12.93 17.80
C ASP A 22 0.13 12.09 16.53
N LEU A 23 1.13 11.28 16.21
CA LEU A 23 1.07 10.38 15.05
C LEU A 23 -0.04 9.32 15.19
N LEU A 24 -0.27 8.79 16.39
CA LEU A 24 -1.35 7.84 16.66
C LEU A 24 -2.75 8.44 16.46
N LYS A 25 -2.94 9.75 16.66
CA LYS A 25 -4.23 10.44 16.42
C LYS A 25 -4.67 10.34 14.96
N ARG A 26 -3.74 10.16 14.02
CA ARG A 26 -3.97 10.04 12.58
C ARG A 26 -4.39 8.62 12.15
N SER A 27 -4.39 7.67 13.06
CA SER A 27 -4.70 6.26 12.74
C SER A 27 -6.15 6.10 12.28
N PRO A 28 -6.41 5.34 11.20
CA PRO A 28 -7.75 4.97 10.78
C PRO A 28 -8.58 4.27 11.86
N ASN A 29 -7.93 3.74 12.90
CA ASN A 29 -8.64 3.14 14.05
C ASN A 29 -9.38 4.16 14.92
N ASN A 30 -9.11 5.46 14.76
CA ASN A 30 -9.75 6.53 15.52
C ASN A 30 -10.97 7.16 14.79
N TYR A 31 -11.36 6.63 13.63
CA TYR A 31 -12.44 7.18 12.81
C TYR A 31 -13.80 6.50 13.01
N GLY A 32 -14.11 6.06 14.25
CA GLY A 32 -15.36 5.35 14.59
C GLY A 32 -16.64 6.05 14.16
N GLN A 33 -16.64 7.39 14.04
CA GLN A 33 -17.79 8.15 13.54
C GLN A 33 -18.20 7.83 12.09
N TYR A 34 -17.28 7.30 11.27
CA TYR A 34 -17.56 6.90 9.88
C TYR A 34 -17.92 5.42 9.74
N GLU A 35 -17.61 4.60 10.74
CA GLU A 35 -17.76 3.14 10.65
C GLU A 35 -19.22 2.72 10.43
N GLN A 36 -20.17 3.35 11.11
CA GLN A 36 -21.58 3.02 10.96
C GLN A 36 -22.07 3.23 9.51
N GLY A 37 -21.75 4.40 8.92
CA GLY A 37 -22.14 4.68 7.54
C GLY A 37 -21.52 3.72 6.52
N VAL A 38 -20.27 3.31 6.77
CA VAL A 38 -19.61 2.29 5.94
C VAL A 38 -20.30 0.94 6.07
N GLN A 39 -20.62 0.49 7.30
CA GLN A 39 -21.32 -0.77 7.52
C GLN A 39 -22.70 -0.80 6.84
N GLU A 40 -23.45 0.30 6.88
CA GLU A 40 -24.72 0.43 6.17
C GLU A 40 -24.56 0.27 4.66
N ILE A 41 -23.55 0.92 4.05
CA ILE A 41 -23.25 0.77 2.61
C ILE A 41 -22.92 -0.68 2.28
N LEU A 42 -22.02 -1.31 3.08
CA LEU A 42 -21.61 -2.70 2.87
C LEU A 42 -22.82 -3.66 2.93
N ALA A 43 -23.69 -3.48 3.93
CA ALA A 43 -24.91 -4.29 4.09
C ALA A 43 -25.84 -4.15 2.89
N HIS A 44 -26.14 -2.91 2.47
CA HIS A 44 -27.02 -2.65 1.31
C HIS A 44 -26.46 -3.25 0.03
N VAL A 45 -25.16 -3.08 -0.26
CA VAL A 45 -24.57 -3.67 -1.49
C VAL A 45 -24.58 -5.20 -1.41
N LYS A 46 -24.38 -5.79 -0.23
CA LYS A 46 -24.46 -7.23 -0.07
C LYS A 46 -25.86 -7.79 -0.37
N GLU A 47 -26.91 -7.05 -0.02
CA GLU A 47 -28.31 -7.44 -0.18
C GLU A 47 -28.87 -7.06 -1.56
N GLU A 48 -28.72 -5.80 -1.94
CA GLU A 48 -29.36 -5.20 -3.13
C GLU A 48 -28.45 -5.15 -4.38
N LYS A 49 -27.18 -5.58 -4.24
CA LYS A 49 -26.23 -5.76 -5.36
C LYS A 49 -26.06 -4.50 -6.23
N ASP A 50 -26.21 -4.64 -7.56
CA ASP A 50 -26.08 -3.55 -8.52
C ASP A 50 -26.99 -2.36 -8.20
N GLN A 51 -28.21 -2.61 -7.70
CA GLN A 51 -29.15 -1.55 -7.37
C GLN A 51 -28.57 -0.60 -6.30
N ALA A 52 -27.97 -1.14 -5.25
CA ALA A 52 -27.32 -0.35 -4.22
C ALA A 52 -26.07 0.37 -4.75
N VAL A 53 -25.26 -0.30 -5.58
CA VAL A 53 -24.06 0.30 -6.21
C VAL A 53 -24.44 1.52 -7.03
N PHE A 54 -25.46 1.42 -7.89
CA PHE A 54 -25.91 2.53 -8.74
C PHE A 54 -26.50 3.68 -7.91
N ALA A 55 -27.29 3.35 -6.88
CA ALA A 55 -27.89 4.36 -5.99
C ALA A 55 -26.81 5.15 -5.23
N TYR A 56 -25.80 4.49 -4.70
CA TYR A 56 -24.69 5.16 -4.01
C TYR A 56 -23.79 5.95 -4.95
N THR A 57 -23.51 5.44 -6.17
CA THR A 57 -22.74 6.17 -7.17
C THR A 57 -23.49 7.45 -7.60
N LYS A 58 -24.80 7.38 -7.81
CA LYS A 58 -25.61 8.58 -8.06
C LYS A 58 -25.59 9.57 -6.90
N LYS A 59 -25.67 9.06 -5.66
CA LYS A 59 -25.69 9.89 -4.46
C LYS A 59 -24.36 10.62 -4.21
N PHE A 60 -23.22 9.94 -4.39
CA PHE A 60 -21.91 10.44 -3.99
C PHE A 60 -21.11 11.05 -5.14
N ASP A 61 -21.17 10.42 -6.33
CA ASP A 61 -20.41 10.86 -7.50
C ASP A 61 -21.30 11.72 -8.45
N HIS A 62 -22.61 11.78 -8.20
CA HIS A 62 -23.59 12.50 -9.03
C HIS A 62 -23.62 12.02 -10.49
N ALA A 63 -23.27 10.76 -10.73
CA ALA A 63 -23.25 10.12 -12.03
C ALA A 63 -24.40 9.12 -12.17
N ASP A 64 -25.06 9.13 -13.33
CA ASP A 64 -26.10 8.15 -13.68
C ASP A 64 -25.45 6.90 -14.27
N ILE A 65 -25.10 5.95 -13.41
CA ILE A 65 -24.53 4.66 -13.78
C ILE A 65 -25.59 3.57 -13.72
N THR A 66 -25.59 2.70 -14.72
CA THR A 66 -26.49 1.56 -14.88
C THR A 66 -25.70 0.33 -15.32
N ALA A 67 -26.35 -0.83 -15.41
CA ALA A 67 -25.72 -2.06 -15.91
C ALA A 67 -25.15 -1.90 -17.34
N ASP A 68 -25.77 -1.06 -18.17
CA ASP A 68 -25.36 -0.86 -19.57
C ASP A 68 -24.09 0.00 -19.72
N ASN A 69 -23.82 0.89 -18.75
CA ASN A 69 -22.71 1.84 -18.86
C ASN A 69 -21.69 1.80 -17.73
N ILE A 70 -21.83 0.90 -16.76
CA ILE A 70 -20.88 0.77 -15.65
C ILE A 70 -19.49 0.34 -16.09
N LYS A 71 -19.39 -0.50 -17.12
CA LYS A 71 -18.14 -0.96 -17.69
C LYS A 71 -17.59 0.06 -18.69
N VAL A 72 -16.30 0.35 -18.59
CA VAL A 72 -15.59 1.15 -19.60
C VAL A 72 -15.52 0.36 -20.90
N THR A 73 -15.80 1.02 -22.02
CA THR A 73 -15.74 0.42 -23.36
C THR A 73 -14.40 0.67 -24.06
N GLU A 74 -14.12 -0.09 -25.10
CA GLU A 74 -12.93 0.13 -25.94
C GLU A 74 -12.94 1.50 -26.62
N GLU A 75 -14.13 1.98 -26.99
CA GLU A 75 -14.31 3.31 -27.60
C GLU A 75 -13.92 4.43 -26.60
N GLU A 76 -14.27 4.29 -25.32
CA GLU A 76 -13.87 5.25 -24.27
C GLU A 76 -12.35 5.26 -24.08
N ILE A 77 -11.69 4.10 -24.19
CA ILE A 77 -10.22 4.00 -24.14
C ILE A 77 -9.60 4.68 -25.38
N GLU A 78 -10.13 4.41 -26.57
CA GLU A 78 -9.64 5.05 -27.81
C GLU A 78 -9.81 6.58 -27.77
N GLU A 79 -10.94 7.07 -27.25
CA GLU A 79 -11.15 8.52 -27.03
C GLU A 79 -10.11 9.09 -26.06
N ALA A 80 -9.86 8.40 -24.95
CA ALA A 80 -8.87 8.82 -23.97
C ALA A 80 -7.45 9.00 -24.59
N TYR A 81 -7.03 8.09 -25.46
CA TYR A 81 -5.76 8.24 -26.18
C TYR A 81 -5.70 9.45 -27.11
N LYS A 82 -6.83 9.92 -27.61
CA LYS A 82 -6.89 11.14 -28.45
C LYS A 82 -6.80 12.42 -27.61
N GLU A 83 -7.22 12.36 -26.35
CA GLU A 83 -7.22 13.51 -25.44
C GLU A 83 -5.91 13.66 -24.65
N VAL A 84 -5.22 12.54 -24.35
CA VAL A 84 -3.97 12.56 -23.57
C VAL A 84 -2.79 12.99 -24.44
N ASP A 85 -1.95 13.88 -23.88
CA ASP A 85 -0.70 14.28 -24.54
C ASP A 85 0.16 13.04 -24.87
N PRO A 86 0.52 12.81 -26.14
CA PRO A 86 1.38 11.69 -26.54
C PRO A 86 2.69 11.60 -25.74
N LYS A 87 3.23 12.73 -25.32
CA LYS A 87 4.43 12.78 -24.47
C LYS A 87 4.16 12.17 -23.09
N LEU A 88 2.98 12.39 -22.51
CA LEU A 88 2.61 11.76 -21.25
C LEU A 88 2.47 10.25 -21.41
N VAL A 89 1.92 9.77 -22.52
CA VAL A 89 1.84 8.32 -22.81
C VAL A 89 3.25 7.69 -22.86
N GLU A 90 4.19 8.36 -23.48
CA GLU A 90 5.60 7.90 -23.49
C GLU A 90 6.22 7.85 -22.10
N ILE A 91 5.92 8.85 -21.25
CA ILE A 91 6.38 8.90 -19.85
C ILE A 91 5.78 7.74 -19.06
N ILE A 92 4.47 7.50 -19.20
CA ILE A 92 3.76 6.36 -18.57
C ILE A 92 4.43 5.04 -18.96
N ARG A 93 4.75 4.83 -20.24
CA ARG A 93 5.42 3.62 -20.73
C ARG A 93 6.82 3.43 -20.15
N LYS A 94 7.58 4.52 -19.98
CA LYS A 94 8.89 4.47 -19.33
C LYS A 94 8.79 4.10 -17.85
N ALA A 95 7.87 4.74 -17.13
CA ALA A 95 7.59 4.42 -15.72
C ALA A 95 7.16 2.96 -15.57
N LEU A 96 6.23 2.51 -16.41
CA LEU A 96 5.76 1.12 -16.44
C LEU A 96 6.91 0.12 -16.64
N LEU A 97 7.85 0.41 -17.54
CA LEU A 97 9.02 -0.44 -17.77
C LEU A 97 9.88 -0.54 -16.51
N ASN A 98 10.15 0.58 -15.83
CA ASN A 98 10.94 0.61 -14.61
C ASN A 98 10.24 -0.19 -13.49
N ILE A 99 8.93 0.04 -13.28
CA ILE A 99 8.13 -0.67 -12.27
C ILE A 99 8.12 -2.17 -12.56
N ARG A 100 7.90 -2.57 -13.81
CA ARG A 100 7.93 -3.98 -14.21
C ARG A 100 9.30 -4.61 -13.96
N THR A 101 10.37 -3.97 -14.39
CA THR A 101 11.74 -4.46 -14.22
C THR A 101 12.11 -4.67 -12.75
N TYR A 102 11.63 -3.78 -11.88
CA TYR A 102 11.82 -3.92 -10.43
C TYR A 102 11.05 -5.14 -9.90
N HIS A 103 9.74 -5.21 -10.19
CA HIS A 103 8.87 -6.26 -9.65
C HIS A 103 9.17 -7.65 -10.22
N GLU A 104 9.71 -7.76 -11.44
CA GLU A 104 10.15 -9.05 -12.00
C GLU A 104 11.20 -9.74 -11.14
N LYS A 105 12.02 -8.99 -10.40
CA LYS A 105 13.00 -9.54 -9.45
C LYS A 105 12.37 -10.14 -8.18
N GLN A 106 11.11 -9.82 -7.91
CA GLN A 106 10.35 -10.33 -6.77
C GLN A 106 9.61 -11.65 -7.07
N ARG A 107 9.66 -12.15 -8.31
CA ARG A 107 8.96 -13.39 -8.68
C ARG A 107 9.46 -14.57 -7.87
N GLN A 108 8.53 -15.34 -7.35
CA GLN A 108 8.80 -16.58 -6.64
C GLN A 108 8.36 -17.77 -7.46
N TYR A 109 9.05 -18.89 -7.27
CA TYR A 109 8.80 -20.13 -7.99
C TYR A 109 8.44 -21.25 -7.04
N SER A 110 7.62 -22.21 -7.55
CA SER A 110 7.37 -23.45 -6.84
C SER A 110 8.67 -24.25 -6.74
N TRP A 111 8.84 -24.95 -5.63
CA TRP A 111 9.99 -25.81 -5.41
C TRP A 111 9.56 -27.07 -4.65
N PHE A 112 10.30 -28.13 -4.81
CA PHE A 112 10.18 -29.34 -4.00
C PHE A 112 11.55 -30.00 -3.88
N ASP A 113 11.74 -30.65 -2.75
CA ASP A 113 12.91 -31.47 -2.41
C ASP A 113 12.45 -32.92 -2.30
N SER A 114 13.26 -33.85 -2.81
CA SER A 114 13.00 -35.28 -2.78
C SER A 114 14.12 -36.02 -2.06
N LYS A 115 13.75 -36.99 -1.22
CA LYS A 115 14.68 -37.85 -0.52
C LYS A 115 14.72 -39.24 -1.14
N PRO A 116 15.82 -40.02 -0.91
CA PRO A 116 15.94 -41.38 -1.43
C PRO A 116 14.85 -42.34 -0.97
N ASP A 117 14.22 -42.06 0.21
CA ASP A 117 13.10 -42.87 0.76
C ASP A 117 11.75 -42.58 0.09
N GLY A 118 11.72 -41.72 -0.94
CA GLY A 118 10.50 -41.33 -1.63
C GLY A 118 9.74 -40.19 -0.97
N THR A 119 10.27 -39.56 0.10
CA THR A 119 9.70 -38.33 0.67
C THR A 119 9.85 -37.19 -0.31
N ILE A 120 8.74 -36.44 -0.53
CA ILE A 120 8.72 -35.20 -1.30
C ILE A 120 8.12 -34.09 -0.44
N LEU A 121 8.89 -33.04 -0.19
CA LEU A 121 8.40 -31.82 0.49
C LEU A 121 8.62 -30.63 -0.42
N GLY A 122 7.62 -29.73 -0.47
CA GLY A 122 7.75 -28.59 -1.33
C GLY A 122 6.73 -27.49 -1.06
N GLN A 123 6.80 -26.48 -1.91
CA GLN A 123 5.89 -25.36 -1.87
C GLN A 123 5.43 -25.03 -3.30
N LYS A 124 4.12 -25.03 -3.50
CA LYS A 124 3.50 -24.60 -4.75
C LYS A 124 3.16 -23.12 -4.63
N VAL A 125 3.74 -22.30 -5.52
CA VAL A 125 3.41 -20.89 -5.69
C VAL A 125 2.36 -20.77 -6.78
N THR A 126 1.25 -20.09 -6.46
CA THR A 126 0.12 -19.93 -7.40
C THR A 126 -0.35 -18.48 -7.35
N PRO A 127 -0.51 -17.80 -8.50
CA PRO A 127 -1.14 -16.47 -8.54
C PRO A 127 -2.56 -16.51 -7.98
N LEU A 128 -3.04 -15.34 -7.51
CA LEU A 128 -4.47 -15.16 -7.27
C LEU A 128 -5.21 -15.20 -8.59
N HIS A 129 -6.46 -15.70 -8.58
CA HIS A 129 -7.25 -15.78 -9.79
C HIS A 129 -7.75 -14.40 -10.21
N ARG A 130 -8.39 -13.65 -9.31
CA ARG A 130 -8.95 -12.32 -9.63
C ARG A 130 -8.62 -11.31 -8.55
N VAL A 131 -8.16 -10.13 -8.95
CA VAL A 131 -7.77 -9.05 -8.04
C VAL A 131 -8.53 -7.78 -8.40
N GLY A 132 -9.05 -7.11 -7.38
CA GLY A 132 -9.66 -5.79 -7.48
C GLY A 132 -8.62 -4.70 -7.21
N VAL A 133 -8.52 -3.73 -8.11
CA VAL A 133 -7.66 -2.55 -7.97
C VAL A 133 -8.54 -1.32 -7.81
N TYR A 134 -8.48 -0.69 -6.64
CA TYR A 134 -9.16 0.57 -6.40
C TYR A 134 -8.24 1.74 -6.77
N VAL A 135 -8.71 2.60 -7.65
CA VAL A 135 -8.01 3.84 -8.03
C VAL A 135 -8.87 5.04 -7.63
N PRO A 136 -8.36 5.95 -6.79
CA PRO A 136 -9.10 7.14 -6.40
C PRO A 136 -9.42 8.02 -7.62
N GLY A 137 -10.57 8.67 -7.57
CA GLY A 137 -10.95 9.75 -8.48
C GLY A 137 -11.15 11.06 -7.71
N GLY A 138 -11.54 12.12 -8.41
CA GLY A 138 -11.85 13.42 -7.83
C GLY A 138 -10.91 14.53 -8.30
N LYS A 139 -10.44 15.39 -7.38
CA LYS A 139 -9.63 16.58 -7.73
C LYS A 139 -8.25 16.28 -8.31
N ALA A 140 -7.68 15.13 -7.98
CA ALA A 140 -6.39 14.68 -8.48
C ALA A 140 -6.54 13.40 -9.29
N VAL A 141 -5.73 13.26 -10.32
CA VAL A 141 -5.65 12.09 -11.19
C VAL A 141 -4.36 11.38 -10.88
N TYR A 142 -4.42 10.09 -10.60
CA TYR A 142 -3.27 9.29 -10.14
C TYR A 142 -2.91 8.15 -11.12
N PRO A 143 -2.42 8.45 -12.33
CA PRO A 143 -1.97 7.41 -13.26
C PRO A 143 -0.84 6.55 -12.66
N SER A 144 0.01 7.10 -11.80
CA SER A 144 1.05 6.35 -11.07
C SER A 144 0.46 5.26 -10.19
N SER A 145 -0.61 5.55 -9.44
CA SER A 145 -1.28 4.55 -8.60
C SER A 145 -1.89 3.41 -9.41
N VAL A 146 -2.34 3.69 -10.64
CA VAL A 146 -2.78 2.64 -11.58
C VAL A 146 -1.63 1.67 -11.87
N LEU A 147 -0.46 2.22 -12.28
CA LEU A 147 0.73 1.40 -12.60
C LEU A 147 1.19 0.60 -11.39
N MET A 148 1.31 1.26 -10.23
CA MET A 148 1.85 0.65 -9.00
C MET A 148 0.98 -0.49 -8.45
N ASN A 149 -0.32 -0.49 -8.72
CA ASN A 149 -1.21 -1.57 -8.29
C ASN A 149 -1.35 -2.68 -9.34
N ILE A 150 -1.40 -2.35 -10.63
CA ILE A 150 -1.64 -3.33 -11.69
C ILE A 150 -0.37 -4.08 -12.09
N VAL A 151 0.77 -3.40 -12.23
CA VAL A 151 2.00 -4.02 -12.74
C VAL A 151 2.48 -5.19 -11.88
N PRO A 152 2.58 -5.10 -10.53
CA PRO A 152 3.00 -6.25 -9.72
C PRO A 152 2.00 -7.41 -9.81
N ALA A 153 0.69 -7.16 -9.97
CA ALA A 153 -0.31 -8.20 -10.18
C ALA A 153 -0.10 -8.91 -11.53
N LYS A 154 0.21 -8.17 -12.61
CA LYS A 154 0.56 -8.76 -13.92
C LYS A 154 1.86 -9.57 -13.84
N VAL A 155 2.88 -9.07 -13.14
CA VAL A 155 4.14 -9.80 -12.94
C VAL A 155 3.92 -11.10 -12.15
N ALA A 156 3.04 -11.07 -11.15
CA ALA A 156 2.65 -12.26 -10.40
C ALA A 156 1.93 -13.31 -11.25
N GLY A 157 1.31 -12.90 -12.37
CA GLY A 157 0.53 -13.77 -13.24
C GLY A 157 -0.94 -13.90 -12.83
N VAL A 158 -1.53 -12.88 -12.20
CA VAL A 158 -2.98 -12.83 -11.90
C VAL A 158 -3.78 -12.97 -13.20
N ASP A 159 -4.78 -13.86 -13.20
CA ASP A 159 -5.56 -14.17 -14.40
C ASP A 159 -6.45 -13.00 -14.83
N GLU A 160 -7.07 -12.31 -13.88
CA GLU A 160 -7.99 -11.20 -14.15
C GLU A 160 -7.80 -10.05 -13.15
N ILE A 161 -7.54 -8.86 -13.68
CA ILE A 161 -7.40 -7.62 -12.90
C ILE A 161 -8.60 -6.71 -13.18
N VAL A 162 -9.42 -6.53 -12.15
CA VAL A 162 -10.63 -5.72 -12.16
C VAL A 162 -10.32 -4.37 -11.53
N MET A 163 -10.26 -3.31 -12.32
CA MET A 163 -10.08 -1.96 -11.80
C MET A 163 -11.42 -1.29 -11.54
N VAL A 164 -11.55 -0.60 -10.41
CA VAL A 164 -12.68 0.28 -10.08
C VAL A 164 -12.17 1.69 -9.82
N THR A 165 -12.88 2.68 -10.34
CA THR A 165 -12.58 4.10 -10.13
C THR A 165 -13.85 4.93 -10.23
N PRO A 166 -14.05 5.94 -9.37
CA PRO A 166 -15.27 6.77 -9.44
C PRO A 166 -15.35 7.53 -10.76
N PRO A 167 -16.52 7.57 -11.38
CA PRO A 167 -16.77 8.40 -12.56
C PRO A 167 -16.87 9.88 -12.19
N GLY A 168 -16.65 10.74 -13.17
CA GLY A 168 -17.07 12.13 -13.13
C GLY A 168 -18.60 12.26 -13.20
N LYS A 169 -19.14 13.46 -12.99
CA LYS A 169 -20.59 13.74 -13.08
C LYS A 169 -21.19 13.44 -14.45
N ASP A 170 -20.36 13.44 -15.49
CA ASP A 170 -20.68 13.06 -16.86
C ASP A 170 -20.69 11.54 -17.09
N GLY A 171 -20.42 10.75 -16.05
CA GLY A 171 -20.34 9.30 -16.13
C GLY A 171 -19.07 8.77 -16.79
N LYS A 172 -18.05 9.62 -17.01
CA LYS A 172 -16.78 9.25 -17.65
C LYS A 172 -15.65 9.13 -16.62
N VAL A 173 -14.67 8.30 -16.93
CA VAL A 173 -13.40 8.22 -16.21
C VAL A 173 -12.39 9.17 -16.86
N THR A 174 -11.49 9.75 -16.07
CA THR A 174 -10.50 10.68 -16.62
C THR A 174 -9.58 10.00 -17.63
N PRO A 175 -9.27 10.65 -18.76
CA PRO A 175 -8.48 10.07 -19.85
C PRO A 175 -7.11 9.53 -19.39
N ASN A 176 -6.39 10.26 -18.54
CA ASN A 176 -5.09 9.83 -18.03
C ASN A 176 -5.16 8.51 -17.24
N THR A 177 -6.25 8.31 -16.46
CA THR A 177 -6.48 7.06 -15.72
C THR A 177 -6.76 5.90 -16.67
N LEU A 178 -7.58 6.12 -17.70
CA LEU A 178 -7.91 5.08 -18.70
C LEU A 178 -6.67 4.65 -19.48
N VAL A 179 -5.88 5.61 -19.96
CA VAL A 179 -4.63 5.32 -20.68
C VAL A 179 -3.66 4.54 -19.79
N ALA A 180 -3.45 4.97 -18.55
CA ALA A 180 -2.57 4.27 -17.62
C ALA A 180 -3.07 2.84 -17.34
N ALA A 181 -4.37 2.64 -17.15
CA ALA A 181 -4.97 1.32 -16.91
C ALA A 181 -4.80 0.38 -18.10
N HIS A 182 -5.03 0.89 -19.31
CA HIS A 182 -4.85 0.13 -20.55
C HIS A 182 -3.37 -0.24 -20.76
N GLU A 183 -2.43 0.71 -20.61
CA GLU A 183 -0.99 0.46 -20.74
C GLU A 183 -0.47 -0.52 -19.67
N ALA A 184 -1.01 -0.46 -18.44
CA ALA A 184 -0.67 -1.39 -17.36
C ALA A 184 -1.27 -2.80 -17.56
N GLY A 185 -2.34 -2.91 -18.36
CA GLY A 185 -3.00 -4.17 -18.69
C GLY A 185 -4.13 -4.56 -17.73
N ALA A 186 -4.97 -3.59 -17.29
CA ALA A 186 -6.24 -3.89 -16.63
C ALA A 186 -7.14 -4.69 -17.58
N ASP A 187 -7.75 -5.78 -17.09
CA ASP A 187 -8.60 -6.63 -17.94
C ASP A 187 -10.01 -6.06 -18.05
N VAL A 188 -10.50 -5.39 -17.01
CA VAL A 188 -11.79 -4.71 -17.00
C VAL A 188 -11.76 -3.50 -16.07
N ILE A 189 -12.47 -2.43 -16.44
CA ILE A 189 -12.58 -1.20 -15.67
C ILE A 189 -14.05 -0.90 -15.42
N TYR A 190 -14.43 -0.68 -14.15
CA TYR A 190 -15.78 -0.30 -13.75
C TYR A 190 -15.82 1.12 -13.17
N LYS A 191 -16.84 1.86 -13.55
CA LYS A 191 -17.10 3.27 -13.17
C LYS A 191 -17.83 3.33 -11.82
N VAL A 192 -17.13 2.96 -10.76
CA VAL A 192 -17.65 2.97 -9.39
C VAL A 192 -16.53 3.28 -8.40
N GLY A 193 -16.82 4.11 -7.42
CA GLY A 193 -15.88 4.51 -6.35
C GLY A 193 -16.44 4.24 -4.96
N GLY A 194 -15.74 4.75 -3.95
CA GLY A 194 -16.19 4.73 -2.57
C GLY A 194 -16.30 3.34 -1.92
N ALA A 195 -16.97 3.30 -0.77
CA ALA A 195 -17.20 2.07 -0.01
C ALA A 195 -18.06 1.05 -0.78
N GLN A 196 -18.97 1.52 -1.64
CA GLN A 196 -19.81 0.66 -2.46
C GLN A 196 -19.00 -0.11 -3.53
N ALA A 197 -17.90 0.46 -4.05
CA ALA A 197 -17.00 -0.25 -4.95
C ALA A 197 -16.26 -1.39 -4.21
N ILE A 198 -15.79 -1.12 -3.01
CA ILE A 198 -15.14 -2.13 -2.16
C ILE A 198 -16.11 -3.26 -1.82
N ALA A 199 -17.37 -2.93 -1.47
CA ALA A 199 -18.42 -3.91 -1.21
C ALA A 199 -18.72 -4.77 -2.45
N ALA A 200 -18.83 -4.16 -3.63
CA ALA A 200 -19.06 -4.87 -4.89
C ALA A 200 -17.94 -5.85 -5.21
N LEU A 201 -16.69 -5.43 -5.07
CA LEU A 201 -15.52 -6.30 -5.27
C LEU A 201 -15.47 -7.45 -4.24
N ALA A 202 -15.87 -7.19 -2.98
CA ALA A 202 -15.81 -8.19 -1.91
C ALA A 202 -16.92 -9.23 -2.00
N TYR A 203 -18.14 -8.81 -2.35
CA TYR A 203 -19.32 -9.69 -2.32
C TYR A 203 -19.75 -10.18 -3.71
N GLY A 204 -19.34 -9.48 -4.76
CA GLY A 204 -19.84 -9.66 -6.11
C GLY A 204 -21.25 -9.12 -6.29
N THR A 205 -21.52 -8.58 -7.47
CA THR A 205 -22.85 -8.13 -7.92
C THR A 205 -23.17 -8.75 -9.29
N GLU A 206 -24.27 -8.36 -9.92
CA GLU A 206 -24.60 -8.82 -11.28
C GLU A 206 -23.57 -8.33 -12.32
N SER A 207 -23.09 -7.08 -12.16
CA SER A 207 -22.14 -6.45 -13.09
C SER A 207 -20.69 -6.65 -12.67
N ILE A 208 -20.38 -6.63 -11.36
CA ILE A 208 -19.01 -6.64 -10.84
C ILE A 208 -18.70 -8.00 -10.21
N PRO A 209 -17.71 -8.74 -10.72
CA PRO A 209 -17.36 -10.05 -10.17
C PRO A 209 -16.69 -9.91 -8.80
N LYS A 210 -16.92 -10.91 -7.93
CA LYS A 210 -16.16 -11.04 -6.67
C LYS A 210 -14.68 -11.29 -6.98
N VAL A 211 -13.82 -10.65 -6.17
CA VAL A 211 -12.36 -10.79 -6.26
C VAL A 211 -11.78 -11.53 -5.05
N ASP A 212 -10.52 -11.99 -5.15
CA ASP A 212 -9.80 -12.66 -4.07
C ASP A 212 -9.06 -11.67 -3.17
N LYS A 213 -8.62 -10.54 -3.73
CA LYS A 213 -7.91 -9.48 -3.02
C LYS A 213 -8.28 -8.10 -3.58
N ILE A 214 -8.33 -7.10 -2.71
CA ILE A 214 -8.55 -5.70 -3.07
C ILE A 214 -7.30 -4.92 -2.67
N VAL A 215 -6.71 -4.20 -3.63
CA VAL A 215 -5.54 -3.34 -3.44
C VAL A 215 -5.84 -1.91 -3.90
N GLY A 216 -5.04 -0.98 -3.44
CA GLY A 216 -5.11 0.42 -3.85
C GLY A 216 -5.49 1.38 -2.73
N PRO A 217 -4.96 2.62 -2.78
CA PRO A 217 -5.25 3.67 -1.81
C PRO A 217 -6.65 4.23 -1.99
N GLY A 218 -7.22 4.79 -0.93
CA GLY A 218 -8.51 5.44 -0.96
C GLY A 218 -8.72 6.33 0.25
N ASN A 219 -9.81 7.10 0.23
CA ASN A 219 -10.20 7.93 1.37
C ASN A 219 -10.62 7.06 2.57
N ILE A 220 -10.96 7.73 3.68
CA ILE A 220 -11.34 7.06 4.93
C ILE A 220 -12.48 6.04 4.76
N TYR A 221 -13.48 6.31 3.89
CA TYR A 221 -14.58 5.38 3.65
C TYR A 221 -14.10 4.11 2.95
N VAL A 222 -13.16 4.24 2.01
CA VAL A 222 -12.53 3.10 1.31
C VAL A 222 -11.65 2.30 2.28
N ALA A 223 -10.84 2.96 3.09
CA ALA A 223 -9.99 2.32 4.09
C ALA A 223 -10.82 1.52 5.11
N LEU A 224 -11.89 2.09 5.65
CA LEU A 224 -12.81 1.43 6.58
C LEU A 224 -13.58 0.29 5.90
N ALA A 225 -13.99 0.47 4.64
CA ALA A 225 -14.66 -0.60 3.89
C ALA A 225 -13.71 -1.79 3.65
N LYS A 226 -12.45 -1.55 3.26
CA LYS A 226 -11.43 -2.60 3.13
C LYS A 226 -11.22 -3.35 4.45
N LYS A 227 -11.09 -2.61 5.57
CA LYS A 227 -10.98 -3.19 6.91
C LYS A 227 -12.18 -4.10 7.23
N ALA A 228 -13.39 -3.67 6.91
CA ALA A 228 -14.62 -4.38 7.23
C ALA A 228 -14.86 -5.65 6.38
N VAL A 229 -14.34 -5.69 5.15
CA VAL A 229 -14.49 -6.85 4.25
C VAL A 229 -13.33 -7.85 4.37
N TYR A 230 -12.30 -7.52 5.16
CA TYR A 230 -11.19 -8.44 5.40
C TYR A 230 -11.68 -9.76 6.01
N GLY A 231 -11.27 -10.86 5.40
CA GLY A 231 -11.80 -12.20 5.70
C GLY A 231 -12.81 -12.73 4.68
N TYR A 232 -13.62 -11.85 4.04
CA TYR A 232 -14.36 -12.19 2.82
C TYR A 232 -13.46 -12.13 1.58
N VAL A 233 -12.55 -11.17 1.57
CA VAL A 233 -11.46 -11.02 0.60
C VAL A 233 -10.20 -10.62 1.34
N SER A 234 -9.03 -10.81 0.75
CA SER A 234 -7.79 -10.21 1.24
C SER A 234 -7.71 -8.73 0.87
N ILE A 235 -6.88 -7.97 1.57
CA ILE A 235 -6.56 -6.58 1.25
C ILE A 235 -5.03 -6.38 1.26
N ASP A 236 -4.55 -5.28 0.68
CA ASP A 236 -3.14 -4.85 0.79
C ASP A 236 -2.81 -4.38 2.21
N ALA A 237 -3.35 -3.21 2.58
CA ALA A 237 -3.17 -2.60 3.89
C ALA A 237 -4.35 -1.67 4.21
N ILE A 238 -4.42 -1.22 5.47
CA ILE A 238 -5.30 -0.13 5.88
C ILE A 238 -4.45 1.14 5.83
N ALA A 239 -4.55 1.87 4.72
CA ALA A 239 -3.77 3.09 4.51
C ALA A 239 -4.23 4.21 5.45
N GLY A 240 -3.26 4.88 6.06
CA GLY A 240 -3.43 6.15 6.74
C GLY A 240 -2.94 7.32 5.89
N PRO A 241 -2.89 8.54 6.47
CA PRO A 241 -2.32 9.70 5.82
C PRO A 241 -0.83 9.51 5.53
N SER A 242 -0.35 10.15 4.48
CA SER A 242 1.03 10.05 4.00
C SER A 242 2.06 10.59 5.01
N GLU A 243 3.28 10.08 4.95
CA GLU A 243 4.35 10.34 5.91
C GLU A 243 5.71 10.42 5.25
N ILE A 244 6.50 11.43 5.65
CA ILE A 244 7.91 11.48 5.35
C ILE A 244 8.72 11.71 6.62
N LEU A 245 9.84 11.00 6.75
CA LEU A 245 10.87 11.24 7.73
C LEU A 245 12.21 11.40 7.02
N VAL A 246 12.88 12.51 7.27
CA VAL A 246 14.22 12.76 6.76
C VAL A 246 15.23 12.65 7.89
N ILE A 247 16.23 11.77 7.74
CA ILE A 247 17.43 11.72 8.56
C ILE A 247 18.49 12.55 7.87
N ALA A 248 19.02 13.58 8.56
CA ALA A 248 20.05 14.43 7.98
C ALA A 248 21.13 14.79 9.00
N ASP A 249 22.37 14.97 8.55
CA ASP A 249 23.47 15.57 9.32
C ASP A 249 23.82 16.97 8.78
N GLU A 250 24.85 17.60 9.31
CA GLU A 250 25.31 18.92 8.94
C GLU A 250 25.72 19.08 7.46
N THR A 251 25.92 17.97 6.74
CA THR A 251 26.34 17.98 5.34
C THR A 251 25.16 18.08 4.37
N ALA A 252 23.92 17.86 4.83
CA ALA A 252 22.74 17.91 3.99
C ALA A 252 22.46 19.31 3.45
N ASN A 253 21.88 19.38 2.25
CA ASN A 253 21.40 20.63 1.67
C ASN A 253 20.05 21.02 2.30
N PRO A 254 19.98 22.14 3.08
CA PRO A 254 18.75 22.52 3.76
C PRO A 254 17.57 22.79 2.82
N ARG A 255 17.85 23.27 1.61
CA ARG A 255 16.82 23.54 0.60
C ARG A 255 16.23 22.26 0.03
N PHE A 256 17.03 21.20 -0.16
CA PHE A 256 16.56 19.90 -0.61
C PHE A 256 15.69 19.25 0.48
N VAL A 257 16.20 19.20 1.71
CA VAL A 257 15.44 18.66 2.86
C VAL A 257 14.09 19.37 3.03
N ALA A 258 14.06 20.71 2.93
CA ALA A 258 12.82 21.46 3.01
C ALA A 258 11.85 21.12 1.87
N ALA A 259 12.34 21.00 0.63
CA ALA A 259 11.51 20.64 -0.51
C ALA A 259 10.90 19.23 -0.35
N ASP A 260 11.69 18.26 0.12
CA ASP A 260 11.26 16.87 0.32
C ASP A 260 10.21 16.76 1.45
N LEU A 261 10.37 17.50 2.55
CA LEU A 261 9.34 17.58 3.60
C LEU A 261 8.01 18.15 3.09
N LEU A 262 8.08 19.14 2.20
CA LEU A 262 6.90 19.80 1.65
C LEU A 262 6.22 19.00 0.54
N SER A 263 6.94 18.16 -0.20
CA SER A 263 6.35 17.25 -1.19
C SER A 263 5.34 16.32 -0.55
N GLN A 264 5.60 15.89 0.68
CA GLN A 264 4.67 15.03 1.42
C GLN A 264 3.57 15.84 2.12
N ALA A 265 3.91 16.99 2.71
CA ALA A 265 2.95 17.82 3.42
C ALA A 265 1.84 18.38 2.53
N GLU A 266 2.06 18.47 1.21
CA GLU A 266 1.04 18.94 0.26
C GLU A 266 -0.05 17.90 -0.07
N HIS A 267 0.14 16.62 0.29
CA HIS A 267 -0.80 15.56 -0.03
C HIS A 267 -2.13 15.74 0.70
N ASP A 268 -2.08 15.97 2.02
CA ASP A 268 -3.27 16.09 2.87
C ASP A 268 -2.97 16.89 4.15
N GLU A 269 -4.00 17.48 4.77
CA GLU A 269 -3.89 18.19 6.04
C GLU A 269 -3.45 17.28 7.22
N LEU A 270 -3.58 15.98 7.09
CA LEU A 270 -3.15 14.95 8.04
C LEU A 270 -1.78 14.35 7.69
N ALA A 271 -1.16 14.73 6.59
CA ALA A 271 0.18 14.27 6.24
C ALA A 271 1.19 14.69 7.34
N SER A 272 2.24 13.88 7.55
CA SER A 272 3.32 14.25 8.47
C SER A 272 4.64 14.44 7.76
N ALA A 273 5.38 15.47 8.18
CA ALA A 273 6.69 15.79 7.67
C ALA A 273 7.66 16.00 8.85
N ILE A 274 8.61 15.08 8.98
CA ILE A 274 9.50 15.02 10.14
C ILE A 274 10.95 15.06 9.70
N LEU A 275 11.72 16.01 10.20
CA LEU A 275 13.18 16.02 10.12
C LEU A 275 13.76 15.57 11.46
N VAL A 276 14.69 14.62 11.44
CA VAL A 276 15.51 14.26 12.60
C VAL A 276 16.98 14.48 12.25
N THR A 277 17.66 15.30 13.00
CA THR A 277 19.06 15.72 12.72
C THR A 277 19.89 15.84 14.00
N THR A 278 21.20 15.73 13.84
CA THR A 278 22.17 16.06 14.91
C THR A 278 22.62 17.52 14.84
N SER A 279 22.25 18.27 13.79
CA SER A 279 22.70 19.64 13.55
C SER A 279 21.62 20.67 13.82
N GLU A 280 21.78 21.45 14.88
CA GLU A 280 20.89 22.58 15.21
C GLU A 280 20.92 23.68 14.13
N GLU A 281 22.08 23.86 13.49
CA GLU A 281 22.24 24.82 12.40
C GLU A 281 21.45 24.39 11.16
N LEU A 282 21.52 23.10 10.78
CA LEU A 282 20.70 22.55 9.68
C LEU A 282 19.21 22.69 9.98
N ALA A 283 18.79 22.36 11.21
CA ALA A 283 17.40 22.48 11.65
C ALA A 283 16.83 23.88 11.42
N ARG A 284 17.58 24.92 11.78
CA ARG A 284 17.17 26.32 11.55
C ARG A 284 17.11 26.67 10.07
N LYS A 285 18.15 26.31 9.29
CA LYS A 285 18.17 26.57 7.85
C LYS A 285 17.03 25.89 7.11
N VAL A 286 16.71 24.64 7.46
CA VAL A 286 15.56 23.92 6.88
C VAL A 286 14.25 24.64 7.22
N SER A 287 14.06 25.06 8.47
CA SER A 287 12.88 25.81 8.88
C SER A 287 12.71 27.13 8.09
N ASP A 288 13.81 27.87 7.87
CA ASP A 288 13.80 29.10 7.08
C ASP A 288 13.46 28.83 5.60
N GLU A 289 13.98 27.76 4.99
CA GLU A 289 13.65 27.36 3.63
C GLU A 289 12.18 26.93 3.50
N VAL A 290 11.63 26.19 4.47
CA VAL A 290 10.19 25.84 4.52
C VAL A 290 9.33 27.09 4.50
N ASP A 291 9.63 28.10 5.34
CA ASP A 291 8.92 29.37 5.37
C ASP A 291 9.07 30.16 4.05
N GLY A 292 10.18 29.99 3.35
CA GLY A 292 10.41 30.52 2.02
C GLY A 292 9.47 29.89 0.97
N PHE A 293 9.48 28.57 0.87
CA PHE A 293 8.67 27.81 -0.09
C PHE A 293 7.15 27.99 0.12
N LEU A 294 6.69 28.12 1.37
CA LEU A 294 5.28 28.38 1.67
C LEU A 294 4.71 29.65 1.02
N LYS A 295 5.56 30.58 0.60
CA LYS A 295 5.15 31.80 -0.11
C LYS A 295 4.94 31.57 -1.60
N GLU A 296 5.51 30.50 -2.16
CA GLU A 296 5.58 30.23 -3.60
C GLU A 296 4.66 29.06 -4.02
N LEU A 297 4.44 28.08 -3.13
CA LEU A 297 3.70 26.87 -3.43
C LEU A 297 2.19 27.10 -3.48
N SER A 298 1.55 26.51 -4.51
CA SER A 298 0.12 26.68 -4.76
C SER A 298 -0.80 26.07 -3.69
N ARG A 299 -0.34 25.01 -3.00
CA ARG A 299 -1.09 24.29 -1.97
C ARG A 299 -0.69 24.69 -0.54
N SER A 300 -0.14 25.87 -0.36
CA SER A 300 0.42 26.36 0.91
C SER A 300 -0.55 26.28 2.12
N GLU A 301 -1.85 26.39 1.90
CA GLU A 301 -2.85 26.24 2.98
C GLU A 301 -2.92 24.82 3.52
N ILE A 302 -2.91 23.81 2.64
CA ILE A 302 -2.91 22.40 3.02
C ILE A 302 -1.59 22.06 3.71
N ILE A 303 -0.47 22.48 3.11
CA ILE A 303 0.87 22.28 3.67
C ILE A 303 0.94 22.88 5.08
N ARG A 304 0.48 24.12 5.27
CA ARG A 304 0.52 24.77 6.59
C ARG A 304 -0.25 23.99 7.64
N LYS A 305 -1.46 23.52 7.33
CA LYS A 305 -2.24 22.70 8.27
C LYS A 305 -1.56 21.40 8.61
N SER A 306 -0.97 20.73 7.61
CA SER A 306 -0.16 19.52 7.82
C SER A 306 1.00 19.80 8.77
N LEU A 307 1.79 20.86 8.52
CA LEU A 307 2.94 21.21 9.33
C LEU A 307 2.55 21.72 10.74
N ASP A 308 1.47 22.48 10.87
CA ASP A 308 0.97 22.96 12.16
C ASP A 308 0.59 21.81 13.10
N ASN A 309 0.05 20.72 12.53
CA ASN A 309 -0.39 19.55 13.28
C ASN A 309 0.72 18.49 13.44
N TYR A 310 1.41 18.17 12.34
CA TYR A 310 2.27 16.97 12.22
C TYR A 310 3.66 17.27 11.63
N GLY A 311 4.07 18.55 11.56
CA GLY A 311 5.41 18.98 11.16
C GLY A 311 6.35 19.09 12.35
N TYR A 312 7.48 18.37 12.30
CA TYR A 312 8.47 18.37 13.39
C TYR A 312 9.90 18.46 12.85
N ILE A 313 10.72 19.24 13.54
CA ILE A 313 12.17 19.17 13.41
C ILE A 313 12.73 18.78 14.79
N LEU A 314 13.30 17.58 14.88
CA LEU A 314 13.88 17.05 16.10
C LEU A 314 15.41 17.11 16.02
N VAL A 315 16.05 17.71 17.05
CA VAL A 315 17.50 17.76 17.16
C VAL A 315 17.94 16.77 18.24
N ALA A 316 18.66 15.73 17.82
CA ALA A 316 19.19 14.68 18.68
C ALA A 316 20.67 14.93 19.02
N ASP A 317 21.15 14.30 20.09
CA ASP A 317 22.53 14.44 20.50
C ASP A 317 23.47 13.53 19.67
N THR A 318 23.01 12.36 19.25
CA THR A 318 23.78 11.41 18.47
C THR A 318 23.01 10.88 17.26
N MET A 319 23.74 10.35 16.24
CA MET A 319 23.14 9.68 15.10
C MET A 319 22.42 8.38 15.49
N ASP A 320 22.86 7.69 16.55
CA ASP A 320 22.18 6.50 17.05
C ASP A 320 20.79 6.89 17.63
N ASP A 321 20.65 8.00 18.34
CA ASP A 321 19.36 8.50 18.80
C ASP A 321 18.43 8.87 17.61
N VAL A 322 18.99 9.44 16.53
CA VAL A 322 18.26 9.72 15.29
C VAL A 322 17.72 8.44 14.68
N ILE A 323 18.55 7.39 14.59
CA ILE A 323 18.16 6.10 14.02
C ILE A 323 17.11 5.39 14.90
N ASP A 324 17.27 5.46 16.21
CA ASP A 324 16.34 4.84 17.16
C ASP A 324 14.93 5.45 17.04
N ILE A 325 14.82 6.78 17.00
CA ILE A 325 13.49 7.42 16.82
C ILE A 325 12.92 7.16 15.42
N ALA A 326 13.74 7.12 14.37
CA ALA A 326 13.30 6.77 13.02
C ALA A 326 12.72 5.34 12.96
N ASN A 327 13.39 4.38 13.59
CA ASN A 327 12.91 3.00 13.70
C ASN A 327 11.62 2.90 14.52
N GLU A 328 11.42 3.77 15.51
CA GLU A 328 10.22 3.77 16.33
C GLU A 328 9.04 4.41 15.61
N ILE A 329 9.26 5.48 14.85
CA ILE A 329 8.23 6.09 14.00
C ILE A 329 7.82 5.12 12.89
N ALA A 330 8.79 4.43 12.28
CA ALA A 330 8.57 3.50 11.17
C ALA A 330 7.77 4.15 10.03
N SER A 331 8.29 5.27 9.52
CA SER A 331 7.64 6.12 8.53
C SER A 331 7.41 5.41 7.20
N GLU A 332 6.41 5.85 6.48
CA GLU A 332 6.11 5.45 5.10
C GLU A 332 7.32 5.70 4.18
N HIS A 333 7.77 6.94 4.09
CA HIS A 333 8.96 7.34 3.35
C HIS A 333 10.06 7.72 4.33
N LEU A 334 11.24 7.14 4.15
CA LEU A 334 12.45 7.48 4.92
C LEU A 334 13.55 7.93 3.98
N GLU A 335 13.96 9.19 4.08
CA GLU A 335 15.11 9.71 3.37
C GLU A 335 16.33 9.80 4.29
N ILE A 336 17.51 9.46 3.76
CA ILE A 336 18.78 9.50 4.48
C ILE A 336 19.73 10.46 3.74
N GLN A 337 19.82 11.68 4.23
CA GLN A 337 20.64 12.75 3.68
C GLN A 337 21.82 13.06 4.62
N THR A 338 22.73 12.12 4.73
CA THR A 338 23.91 12.20 5.58
C THR A 338 25.19 11.98 4.77
N LYS A 339 26.34 12.34 5.34
CA LYS A 339 27.64 12.12 4.70
C LYS A 339 27.88 10.65 4.30
N ASN A 340 27.43 9.72 5.14
CA ASN A 340 27.56 8.29 4.93
C ASN A 340 26.18 7.59 4.99
N PRO A 341 25.31 7.79 4.01
CA PRO A 341 23.92 7.34 4.11
C PRO A 341 23.77 5.81 4.14
N TYR A 342 24.68 5.06 3.53
CA TYR A 342 24.67 3.60 3.56
C TYR A 342 24.96 3.04 4.96
N ASP A 343 25.83 3.69 5.75
CA ASP A 343 26.10 3.27 7.12
C ASP A 343 24.84 3.45 8.00
N VAL A 344 24.10 4.54 7.81
CA VAL A 344 22.83 4.78 8.48
C VAL A 344 21.79 3.76 8.03
N MET A 345 21.68 3.51 6.72
CA MET A 345 20.73 2.54 6.15
C MET A 345 20.88 1.15 6.77
N THR A 346 22.09 0.68 7.03
CA THR A 346 22.31 -0.65 7.65
C THR A 346 21.70 -0.81 9.04
N LYS A 347 21.45 0.29 9.74
CA LYS A 347 20.85 0.32 11.10
C LYS A 347 19.34 0.59 11.07
N VAL A 348 18.79 1.00 9.93
CA VAL A 348 17.35 1.19 9.75
C VAL A 348 16.67 -0.17 9.65
N ARG A 349 15.64 -0.38 10.46
CA ARG A 349 14.87 -1.63 10.52
C ARG A 349 13.44 -1.46 10.03
N ASN A 350 12.87 -0.29 10.20
CA ASN A 350 11.45 -0.04 10.00
C ASN A 350 11.25 1.21 9.13
N ALA A 351 10.96 1.00 7.87
CA ALA A 351 10.54 2.04 6.93
C ALA A 351 9.75 1.39 5.78
N GLY A 352 8.81 2.11 5.21
CA GLY A 352 8.09 1.67 4.01
C GLY A 352 9.03 1.66 2.80
N ALA A 353 9.66 2.79 2.50
CA ALA A 353 10.70 2.92 1.49
C ALA A 353 11.89 3.70 2.04
N ILE A 354 13.10 3.35 1.61
CA ILE A 354 14.35 4.01 2.05
C ILE A 354 14.99 4.67 0.83
N PHE A 355 15.15 5.99 0.91
CA PHE A 355 15.78 6.83 -0.11
C PHE A 355 17.17 7.23 0.37
N ILE A 356 18.20 7.00 -0.46
CA ILE A 356 19.61 7.08 -0.04
C ILE A 356 20.31 8.20 -0.78
N GLY A 357 20.72 9.23 -0.04
CA GLY A 357 21.46 10.38 -0.55
C GLY A 357 20.59 11.52 -1.05
N GLU A 358 21.21 12.66 -1.28
CA GLU A 358 20.55 13.95 -1.57
C GLU A 358 19.77 14.03 -2.91
N TYR A 359 20.01 13.10 -3.83
CA TYR A 359 19.33 13.04 -5.14
C TYR A 359 18.23 11.95 -5.20
N ALA A 360 17.96 11.28 -4.10
CA ALA A 360 16.93 10.27 -4.02
C ALA A 360 15.74 10.82 -3.20
N SER A 361 14.97 11.71 -3.82
CA SER A 361 13.79 12.32 -3.21
C SER A 361 12.54 11.43 -3.38
N GLU A 362 11.55 11.60 -2.50
CA GLU A 362 10.29 10.86 -2.50
C GLU A 362 9.59 10.85 -3.87
N PRO A 363 9.42 11.98 -4.61
CA PRO A 363 8.76 11.96 -5.91
C PRO A 363 9.44 11.06 -6.95
N LEU A 364 10.75 10.83 -6.84
CA LEU A 364 11.45 9.87 -7.69
C LEU A 364 10.88 8.46 -7.49
N GLY A 365 10.66 8.05 -6.23
CA GLY A 365 10.03 6.77 -5.87
C GLY A 365 8.59 6.69 -6.35
N ASP A 366 7.83 7.74 -6.14
CA ASP A 366 6.41 7.77 -6.45
C ASP A 366 6.10 7.62 -7.94
N TYR A 367 6.98 8.14 -8.79
CA TYR A 367 6.65 8.21 -10.22
C TYR A 367 7.54 7.35 -11.11
N PHE A 368 8.84 7.15 -10.79
CA PHE A 368 9.75 6.72 -11.84
C PHE A 368 10.82 5.69 -11.46
N ALA A 369 11.20 5.56 -10.20
CA ALA A 369 12.31 4.68 -9.79
C ALA A 369 12.01 3.19 -10.00
N GLY A 370 10.76 2.77 -9.86
CA GLY A 370 10.33 1.38 -10.04
C GLY A 370 9.82 0.66 -8.79
N PRO A 371 10.41 0.84 -7.60
CA PRO A 371 9.81 0.36 -6.35
C PRO A 371 8.39 0.86 -6.17
N ASN A 372 7.56 0.08 -5.46
CA ASN A 372 6.15 0.41 -5.29
C ASN A 372 5.95 1.57 -4.30
N HIS A 373 5.04 2.48 -4.62
CA HIS A 373 4.67 3.59 -3.77
C HIS A 373 3.46 3.32 -2.85
N VAL A 374 2.84 2.15 -2.97
CA VAL A 374 1.82 1.72 -2.01
C VAL A 374 2.54 1.14 -0.80
N LEU A 375 2.73 1.99 0.19
CA LEU A 375 3.62 1.78 1.33
C LEU A 375 2.83 1.63 2.64
N PRO A 376 3.39 0.95 3.65
CA PRO A 376 2.81 0.90 4.98
C PRO A 376 2.91 2.27 5.67
N THR A 377 1.82 2.73 6.27
CA THR A 377 1.68 4.01 7.00
C THR A 377 1.42 3.79 8.48
N ASN A 378 1.41 4.85 9.28
CA ASN A 378 1.07 4.83 10.72
C ASN A 378 1.90 3.83 11.54
N GLY A 379 3.19 3.75 11.26
CA GLY A 379 4.10 2.87 11.98
C GLY A 379 3.96 1.39 11.64
N THR A 380 3.11 1.03 10.67
CA THR A 380 2.90 -0.36 10.26
C THR A 380 4.07 -0.95 9.48
N ALA A 381 5.04 -0.13 9.04
CA ALA A 381 6.30 -0.60 8.47
C ALA A 381 7.13 -1.49 9.43
N LYS A 382 6.72 -1.59 10.71
CA LYS A 382 7.26 -2.56 11.68
C LYS A 382 6.90 -4.01 11.35
N PHE A 383 5.83 -4.24 10.55
CA PHE A 383 5.30 -5.58 10.26
C PHE A 383 4.65 -5.71 8.87
N PHE A 384 4.44 -4.62 8.14
CA PHE A 384 4.02 -4.63 6.75
C PHE A 384 5.15 -4.18 5.81
N SER A 385 5.04 -4.58 4.56
CA SER A 385 5.94 -4.23 3.47
C SER A 385 5.22 -3.39 2.40
N PRO A 386 5.95 -2.74 1.49
CA PRO A 386 5.39 -2.19 0.27
C PRO A 386 4.62 -3.25 -0.53
N LEU A 387 3.60 -2.82 -1.28
CA LEU A 387 2.91 -3.70 -2.21
C LEU A 387 3.91 -4.34 -3.18
N SER A 388 3.83 -5.64 -3.32
CA SER A 388 4.82 -6.42 -4.06
C SER A 388 4.16 -7.59 -4.82
N VAL A 389 4.94 -8.35 -5.56
CA VAL A 389 4.48 -9.58 -6.22
C VAL A 389 3.94 -10.59 -5.21
N ASP A 390 4.49 -10.62 -3.98
CA ASP A 390 4.04 -11.51 -2.91
C ASP A 390 2.59 -11.30 -2.50
N ASP A 391 2.07 -10.09 -2.68
CA ASP A 391 0.68 -9.76 -2.38
C ASP A 391 -0.32 -10.43 -3.33
N PHE A 392 0.13 -10.87 -4.49
CA PHE A 392 -0.69 -11.41 -5.57
C PHE A 392 -0.50 -12.90 -5.80
N ILE A 393 0.22 -13.57 -4.91
CA ILE A 393 0.44 -15.01 -4.94
C ILE A 393 0.00 -15.65 -3.63
N LYS A 394 -0.23 -16.95 -3.68
CA LYS A 394 -0.42 -17.79 -2.49
C LYS A 394 0.47 -19.02 -2.57
N LYS A 395 0.79 -19.58 -1.42
CA LYS A 395 1.70 -20.72 -1.28
C LYS A 395 0.98 -21.87 -0.60
N SER A 396 1.08 -23.05 -1.20
CA SER A 396 0.54 -24.30 -0.63
C SER A 396 1.66 -25.28 -0.36
N SER A 397 1.62 -25.95 0.77
CA SER A 397 2.57 -27.02 1.08
C SER A 397 2.31 -28.23 0.21
N ILE A 398 3.38 -28.86 -0.28
CA ILE A 398 3.37 -30.14 -0.98
C ILE A 398 3.98 -31.16 -0.02
N ILE A 399 3.24 -32.22 0.29
CA ILE A 399 3.66 -33.30 1.17
C ILE A 399 3.38 -34.63 0.46
N GLY A 400 4.45 -35.34 0.11
CA GLY A 400 4.40 -36.67 -0.47
C GLY A 400 5.26 -37.62 0.35
N TYR A 401 4.75 -38.79 0.66
CA TYR A 401 5.45 -39.86 1.38
C TYR A 401 5.27 -41.17 0.67
N SER A 402 6.34 -41.97 0.58
CA SER A 402 6.24 -43.39 0.22
C SER A 402 5.67 -44.18 1.41
N GLU A 403 5.22 -45.38 1.15
CA GLU A 403 4.85 -46.33 2.21
C GLU A 403 6.01 -46.60 3.14
N GLU A 404 7.22 -46.81 2.63
CA GLU A 404 8.43 -47.06 3.38
C GLU A 404 8.76 -45.90 4.31
N ALA A 405 8.78 -44.67 3.77
CA ALA A 405 9.05 -43.48 4.57
C ALA A 405 8.01 -43.22 5.68
N LEU A 406 6.72 -43.53 5.42
CA LEU A 406 5.70 -43.41 6.45
C LEU A 406 5.80 -44.52 7.49
N ARG A 407 6.20 -45.72 7.09
CA ARG A 407 6.40 -46.87 7.98
C ARG A 407 7.44 -46.58 9.07
N ASP A 408 8.48 -45.87 8.74
CA ASP A 408 9.55 -45.52 9.67
C ASP A 408 9.10 -44.58 10.80
N ILE A 409 8.05 -43.78 10.57
CA ILE A 409 7.63 -42.72 11.50
C ILE A 409 6.18 -42.87 12.01
N HIS A 410 5.40 -43.85 11.51
CA HIS A 410 3.97 -43.94 11.80
C HIS A 410 3.65 -44.07 13.31
N LYS A 411 4.45 -44.84 14.06
CA LYS A 411 4.25 -45.00 15.52
C LYS A 411 4.45 -43.68 16.27
N ASP A 412 5.38 -42.86 15.85
CA ASP A 412 5.61 -41.54 16.48
C ASP A 412 4.45 -40.60 16.21
N ILE A 413 3.89 -40.62 14.99
CA ILE A 413 2.70 -39.81 14.63
C ILE A 413 1.48 -40.27 15.44
N GLU A 414 1.25 -41.59 15.56
CA GLU A 414 0.17 -42.16 16.36
C GLU A 414 0.28 -41.71 17.83
N ALA A 415 1.47 -41.84 18.42
CA ALA A 415 1.72 -41.46 19.81
C ALA A 415 1.53 -39.94 20.03
N PHE A 416 1.95 -39.12 19.08
CA PHE A 416 1.76 -37.66 19.17
C PHE A 416 0.27 -37.28 19.12
N ALA A 417 -0.48 -37.88 18.19
CA ALA A 417 -1.93 -37.64 18.06
C ALA A 417 -2.71 -38.12 19.29
N GLU A 418 -2.29 -39.26 19.88
CA GLU A 418 -2.90 -39.77 21.14
C GLU A 418 -2.61 -38.86 22.35
N ALA A 419 -1.39 -38.29 22.42
CA ALA A 419 -1.04 -37.32 23.44
C ALA A 419 -1.90 -36.05 23.39
N GLU A 420 -2.34 -35.65 22.18
CA GLU A 420 -3.30 -34.57 21.95
C GLU A 420 -4.77 -35.01 22.09
N GLN A 421 -5.04 -36.26 22.43
CA GLN A 421 -6.37 -36.86 22.50
C GLN A 421 -7.13 -36.88 21.18
N LEU A 422 -6.42 -36.84 20.08
CA LEU A 422 -6.94 -36.85 18.71
C LEU A 422 -6.94 -38.27 18.13
N THR A 423 -7.80 -39.14 18.65
CA THR A 423 -7.82 -40.56 18.30
C THR A 423 -8.14 -40.85 16.83
N ALA A 424 -8.93 -39.99 16.16
CA ALA A 424 -9.17 -40.08 14.73
C ALA A 424 -7.94 -39.77 13.90
N HIS A 425 -7.06 -38.84 14.34
CA HIS A 425 -5.77 -38.58 13.71
C HIS A 425 -4.83 -39.79 13.84
N ALA A 426 -4.70 -40.34 15.04
CA ALA A 426 -3.92 -41.57 15.25
C ALA A 426 -4.45 -42.72 14.38
N ASN A 427 -5.76 -42.93 14.35
CA ASN A 427 -6.41 -43.97 13.55
C ASN A 427 -6.16 -43.77 12.03
N SER A 428 -6.15 -42.53 11.56
CA SER A 428 -5.85 -42.23 10.14
C SER A 428 -4.47 -42.77 9.68
N ILE A 429 -3.48 -42.78 10.57
CA ILE A 429 -2.18 -43.35 10.31
C ILE A 429 -2.18 -44.88 10.47
N LYS A 430 -2.77 -45.36 11.59
CA LYS A 430 -2.78 -46.76 11.97
C LYS A 430 -3.41 -47.68 10.91
N VAL A 431 -4.55 -47.27 10.32
CA VAL A 431 -5.26 -48.06 9.29
C VAL A 431 -4.43 -48.31 8.02
N ARG A 432 -3.38 -47.56 7.79
CA ARG A 432 -2.48 -47.74 6.62
C ARG A 432 -1.56 -48.95 6.74
N PHE A 433 -1.45 -49.46 7.97
CA PHE A 433 -0.59 -50.60 8.32
C PHE A 433 -1.37 -51.72 9.01
N GLU A 434 -2.72 -51.70 8.99
CA GLU A 434 -3.54 -52.78 9.52
C GLU A 434 -3.36 -54.07 8.73
N GLY A 435 -3.08 -55.18 9.43
CA GLY A 435 -2.90 -56.50 8.83
C GLY A 435 -1.47 -56.89 8.51
N GLU A 436 -0.50 -56.04 8.88
CA GLU A 436 0.92 -56.30 8.66
C GLU A 436 1.69 -56.73 9.94
N GLU A 437 0.96 -57.05 11.06
CA GLU A 437 1.57 -57.58 12.29
C GLU A 437 1.79 -59.09 12.24
#